data_020a06ecf63f5738222af2a43603b1ea
#
_entry.id   020a06ecf63f5738222af2a43603b1ea
#
_cell.length_a   1.000
_cell.length_b   1.000
_cell.length_c   1.000
_cell.angle_alpha   90.00
_cell.angle_beta   90.00
_cell.angle_gamma   90.00
#
_symmetry.space_group_name_H-M   'P 1'
#
loop_
_entity.id
_entity.type
_entity.pdbx_description
1 polymer ?
#
loop_
_entity_poly.entity_id
_entity_poly.type
_entity_poly.pdbx_seq_one_letter_code
_entity_poly.pdbx_strand_id
1 'polypeptide(L)'
;MGGSFNPAHGGHLHLSLLALRHLGLDEIWWLASPQNPLKPVEGMAPFAVRLEQARRMAAAHPRINVSDAESRLGSSGYTADTVKTLRRRYPRLRFVWLMGADNLIQFPHWQRWNEIFGTMPIAVFDRPSYSLRALSGIAAKRFARHRIRFTAARRLAEMQPPAWVFFHTPLDARSATRIRSERNDSMLQTLTEPQSELSTVTTLKPRTSSLQPELLELTLQTLEDGKAEDVVAIDLVGKTTIADHMVIASGRSSRQVLALTEHLEAALSRRTRISIEGKRLGDWVLIDAGDVIIHLFRPDTRTYYNLEKMWGEFLPDSEAVRQ
;
A
#
# COMPACT_ATOMS: atom_id res chain seq x y z
N MET A 1 -0.23 9.19 -13.28
CA MET A 1 -0.70 7.91 -12.73
C MET A 1 -1.61 7.25 -13.74
N GLY A 2 -1.28 6.04 -14.20
CA GLY A 2 -2.14 5.25 -15.10
C GLY A 2 -3.03 4.29 -14.31
N GLY A 3 -4.21 4.00 -14.86
CA GLY A 3 -5.10 3.02 -14.24
C GLY A 3 -6.35 2.73 -15.07
N SER A 4 -6.98 1.57 -14.83
CA SER A 4 -8.28 1.25 -15.43
C SER A 4 -9.43 2.06 -14.85
N PHE A 5 -9.29 2.57 -13.61
CA PHE A 5 -10.32 3.29 -12.86
C PHE A 5 -11.70 2.60 -12.93
N ASN A 6 -11.72 1.31 -12.59
CA ASN A 6 -12.92 0.46 -12.70
C ASN A 6 -13.38 -0.07 -11.31
N PRO A 7 -14.06 0.73 -10.48
CA PRO A 7 -14.22 2.18 -10.59
C PRO A 7 -13.01 2.98 -10.07
N ALA A 8 -13.00 4.29 -10.30
CA ALA A 8 -12.20 5.22 -9.51
C ALA A 8 -12.71 5.19 -8.06
N HIS A 9 -11.79 5.29 -7.07
CA HIS A 9 -12.14 5.18 -5.65
C HIS A 9 -11.22 6.07 -4.79
N GLY A 10 -11.61 6.28 -3.53
CA GLY A 10 -10.88 7.12 -2.58
C GLY A 10 -9.39 6.82 -2.45
N GLY A 11 -8.96 5.57 -2.66
CA GLY A 11 -7.54 5.22 -2.66
C GLY A 11 -6.73 5.88 -3.79
N HIS A 12 -7.32 6.10 -4.98
CA HIS A 12 -6.66 6.86 -6.05
C HIS A 12 -6.53 8.34 -5.65
N LEU A 13 -7.58 8.90 -5.06
CA LEU A 13 -7.57 10.28 -4.58
C LEU A 13 -6.56 10.47 -3.46
N HIS A 14 -6.57 9.59 -2.46
CA HIS A 14 -5.63 9.61 -1.33
C HIS A 14 -4.18 9.57 -1.80
N LEU A 15 -3.82 8.62 -2.67
CA LEU A 15 -2.49 8.53 -3.27
C LEU A 15 -2.11 9.82 -4.00
N SER A 16 -3.03 10.41 -4.75
CA SER A 16 -2.80 11.66 -5.49
C SER A 16 -2.53 12.83 -4.55
N LEU A 17 -3.29 12.97 -3.46
CA LEU A 17 -3.09 14.02 -2.46
C LEU A 17 -1.76 13.88 -1.72
N LEU A 18 -1.38 12.64 -1.38
CA LEU A 18 -0.07 12.35 -0.80
C LEU A 18 1.06 12.72 -1.78
N ALA A 19 0.91 12.38 -3.06
CA ALA A 19 1.90 12.72 -4.08
C ALA A 19 2.06 14.24 -4.25
N LEU A 20 0.96 14.98 -4.33
CA LEU A 20 0.98 16.45 -4.38
C LEU A 20 1.73 17.06 -3.19
N ARG A 21 1.51 16.52 -1.99
CA ARG A 21 2.11 17.02 -0.75
C ARG A 21 3.59 16.67 -0.62
N HIS A 22 3.94 15.41 -0.83
CA HIS A 22 5.28 14.90 -0.52
C HIS A 22 6.30 15.12 -1.65
N LEU A 23 5.84 15.11 -2.90
CA LEU A 23 6.69 15.35 -4.07
C LEU A 23 6.73 16.83 -4.48
N GLY A 24 5.80 17.66 -3.96
CA GLY A 24 5.71 19.07 -4.35
C GLY A 24 5.29 19.25 -5.80
N LEU A 25 4.45 18.35 -6.33
CA LEU A 25 3.98 18.43 -7.71
C LEU A 25 2.93 19.54 -7.87
N ASP A 26 2.90 20.16 -9.05
CA ASP A 26 1.91 21.19 -9.39
C ASP A 26 0.54 20.54 -9.60
N GLU A 27 0.48 19.42 -10.32
CA GLU A 27 -0.74 18.69 -10.63
C GLU A 27 -0.53 17.19 -10.81
N ILE A 28 -1.62 16.43 -10.77
CA ILE A 28 -1.66 15.00 -11.03
C ILE A 28 -2.53 14.71 -12.25
N TRP A 29 -2.00 13.92 -13.18
CA TRP A 29 -2.78 13.42 -14.30
C TRP A 29 -3.22 11.97 -14.05
N TRP A 30 -4.51 11.74 -14.02
CA TRP A 30 -5.09 10.40 -14.06
C TRP A 30 -5.25 9.99 -15.52
N LEU A 31 -4.41 9.10 -15.97
CA LEU A 31 -4.47 8.57 -17.34
C LEU A 31 -5.36 7.34 -17.33
N ALA A 32 -6.60 7.49 -17.83
CA ALA A 32 -7.53 6.39 -17.93
C ALA A 32 -7.15 5.48 -19.09
N SER A 33 -6.85 4.21 -18.77
CA SER A 33 -6.53 3.21 -19.79
C SER A 33 -7.81 2.68 -20.45
N PRO A 34 -7.92 2.70 -21.76
CA PRO A 34 -9.04 2.09 -22.48
C PRO A 34 -9.18 0.60 -22.16
N GLN A 35 -8.05 -0.11 -22.24
CA GLN A 35 -7.93 -1.54 -21.93
C GLN A 35 -6.55 -1.80 -21.31
N ASN A 36 -6.52 -2.45 -20.14
CA ASN A 36 -5.27 -2.95 -19.59
C ASN A 36 -5.05 -4.38 -20.10
N PRO A 37 -3.99 -4.66 -20.89
CA PRO A 37 -3.73 -5.99 -21.43
C PRO A 37 -3.59 -7.10 -20.38
N LEU A 38 -3.27 -6.74 -19.14
CA LEU A 38 -3.08 -7.65 -18.02
C LEU A 38 -4.37 -7.92 -17.22
N LYS A 39 -5.50 -7.28 -17.59
CA LYS A 39 -6.77 -7.46 -16.90
C LYS A 39 -7.80 -8.09 -17.82
N PRO A 40 -8.61 -9.04 -17.32
CA PRO A 40 -9.72 -9.59 -18.09
C PRO A 40 -10.71 -8.46 -18.44
N VAL A 41 -11.35 -8.60 -19.61
CA VAL A 41 -12.39 -7.67 -20.09
C VAL A 41 -13.68 -7.85 -19.30
N GLU A 42 -13.91 -9.07 -18.83
CA GLU A 42 -15.09 -9.45 -18.06
C GLU A 42 -15.19 -8.63 -16.77
N GLY A 43 -16.38 -8.05 -16.52
CA GLY A 43 -16.63 -7.16 -15.37
C GLY A 43 -16.00 -5.77 -15.48
N MET A 44 -15.47 -5.39 -16.66
CA MET A 44 -14.97 -4.04 -16.90
C MET A 44 -16.07 -3.14 -17.44
N ALA A 45 -16.38 -2.06 -16.73
CA ALA A 45 -17.33 -1.05 -17.20
C ALA A 45 -16.82 -0.37 -18.50
N PRO A 46 -17.71 0.10 -19.39
CA PRO A 46 -17.35 0.83 -20.59
C PRO A 46 -16.39 2.00 -20.30
N PHE A 47 -15.43 2.24 -21.19
CA PHE A 47 -14.40 3.26 -20.99
C PHE A 47 -14.98 4.64 -20.66
N ALA A 48 -16.00 5.08 -21.39
CA ALA A 48 -16.68 6.37 -21.17
C ALA A 48 -17.25 6.48 -19.74
N VAL A 49 -17.85 5.40 -19.22
CA VAL A 49 -18.39 5.36 -17.86
C VAL A 49 -17.28 5.47 -16.82
N ARG A 50 -16.17 4.74 -17.01
CA ARG A 50 -15.02 4.79 -16.10
C ARG A 50 -14.36 6.17 -16.10
N LEU A 51 -14.22 6.79 -17.26
CA LEU A 51 -13.65 8.11 -17.43
C LEU A 51 -14.51 9.16 -16.73
N GLU A 52 -15.83 9.10 -16.91
CA GLU A 52 -16.77 10.04 -16.28
C GLU A 52 -16.78 9.88 -14.74
N GLN A 53 -16.77 8.65 -14.24
CA GLN A 53 -16.68 8.39 -12.79
C GLN A 53 -15.36 8.94 -12.19
N ALA A 54 -14.25 8.77 -12.91
CA ALA A 54 -12.97 9.33 -12.49
C ALA A 54 -13.01 10.86 -12.46
N ARG A 55 -13.62 11.52 -13.46
CA ARG A 55 -13.80 12.97 -13.51
C ARG A 55 -14.62 13.49 -12.33
N ARG A 56 -15.76 12.85 -12.05
CA ARG A 56 -16.60 13.20 -10.88
C ARG A 56 -15.83 13.12 -9.58
N MET A 57 -15.04 12.06 -9.40
CA MET A 57 -14.23 11.88 -8.18
C MET A 57 -13.13 12.94 -8.06
N ALA A 58 -12.51 13.33 -9.15
CA ALA A 58 -11.45 14.34 -9.17
C ALA A 58 -11.97 15.78 -9.08
N ALA A 59 -13.26 16.02 -9.37
CA ALA A 59 -13.83 17.36 -9.55
C ALA A 59 -13.63 18.31 -8.36
N ALA A 60 -13.60 17.79 -7.13
CA ALA A 60 -13.34 18.59 -5.92
C ALA A 60 -11.87 19.02 -5.76
N HIS A 61 -10.97 18.56 -6.61
CA HIS A 61 -9.53 18.76 -6.48
C HIS A 61 -8.94 19.36 -7.77
N PRO A 62 -8.79 20.69 -7.86
CA PRO A 62 -8.42 21.39 -9.10
C PRO A 62 -7.03 21.02 -9.63
N ARG A 63 -6.18 20.42 -8.80
CA ARG A 63 -4.86 19.94 -9.20
C ARG A 63 -4.85 18.46 -9.65
N ILE A 64 -6.02 17.82 -9.81
CA ILE A 64 -6.13 16.45 -10.30
C ILE A 64 -6.91 16.46 -11.61
N ASN A 65 -6.22 16.19 -12.71
CA ASN A 65 -6.75 16.22 -14.07
C ASN A 65 -6.96 14.79 -14.60
N VAL A 66 -8.16 14.47 -15.03
CA VAL A 66 -8.46 13.16 -15.62
C VAL A 66 -8.39 13.24 -17.13
N SER A 67 -7.55 12.41 -17.72
CA SER A 67 -7.25 12.45 -19.15
C SER A 67 -7.47 11.08 -19.82
N ASP A 68 -8.00 11.12 -21.01
CA ASP A 68 -8.10 10.02 -21.98
C ASP A 68 -6.89 9.99 -22.92
N ALA A 69 -5.76 10.61 -22.53
CA ALA A 69 -4.58 10.74 -23.36
C ALA A 69 -4.05 9.40 -23.89
N GLU A 70 -4.17 8.30 -23.13
CA GLU A 70 -3.76 6.97 -23.61
C GLU A 70 -4.51 6.53 -24.86
N SER A 71 -5.80 6.86 -24.98
CA SER A 71 -6.58 6.56 -26.20
C SER A 71 -6.26 7.50 -27.35
N ARG A 72 -5.95 8.79 -27.05
CA ARG A 72 -5.69 9.81 -28.09
C ARG A 72 -4.25 9.84 -28.61
N LEU A 73 -3.29 9.40 -27.80
CA LEU A 73 -1.88 9.43 -28.18
C LEU A 73 -1.47 8.31 -29.14
N GLY A 74 -2.42 7.46 -29.58
CA GLY A 74 -2.12 6.33 -30.46
C GLY A 74 -1.13 5.35 -29.81
N SER A 75 -1.06 5.35 -28.47
CA SER A 75 -0.20 4.43 -27.75
C SER A 75 -0.72 3.01 -27.91
N SER A 76 0.18 2.05 -27.97
CA SER A 76 -0.12 0.62 -28.09
C SER A 76 -0.90 0.04 -26.90
N GLY A 77 -1.35 0.88 -25.95
CA GLY A 77 -1.95 0.47 -24.66
C GLY A 77 -0.91 0.10 -23.61
N TYR A 78 0.37 0.17 -23.94
CA TYR A 78 1.45 -0.15 -23.01
C TYR A 78 2.03 1.11 -22.36
N THR A 79 2.19 1.06 -21.04
CA THR A 79 2.74 2.18 -20.25
C THR A 79 4.09 2.69 -20.75
N ALA A 80 4.95 1.80 -21.26
CA ALA A 80 6.25 2.19 -21.82
C ALA A 80 6.12 3.19 -22.97
N ASP A 81 5.13 3.02 -23.84
CA ASP A 81 4.88 3.95 -24.95
C ASP A 81 4.23 5.22 -24.48
N THR A 82 3.30 5.11 -23.52
CA THR A 82 2.64 6.26 -22.89
C THR A 82 3.68 7.22 -22.28
N VAL A 83 4.60 6.72 -21.43
CA VAL A 83 5.60 7.57 -20.78
C VAL A 83 6.58 8.21 -21.78
N LYS A 84 7.01 7.48 -22.82
CA LYS A 84 7.85 8.03 -23.89
C LYS A 84 7.13 9.13 -24.67
N THR A 85 5.86 8.90 -25.01
CA THR A 85 5.07 9.86 -25.77
C THR A 85 4.78 11.12 -24.95
N LEU A 86 4.46 11.00 -23.67
CA LEU A 86 4.28 12.14 -22.76
C LEU A 86 5.56 12.99 -22.71
N ARG A 87 6.72 12.36 -22.48
CA ARG A 87 7.99 13.07 -22.39
C ARG A 87 8.37 13.80 -23.70
N ARG A 88 8.08 13.16 -24.85
CA ARG A 88 8.33 13.77 -26.18
C ARG A 88 7.38 14.93 -26.47
N ARG A 89 6.10 14.79 -26.11
CA ARG A 89 5.08 15.81 -26.41
C ARG A 89 5.15 17.01 -25.46
N TYR A 90 5.61 16.79 -24.24
CA TYR A 90 5.69 17.86 -23.22
C TYR A 90 7.12 17.96 -22.67
N PRO A 91 8.12 18.37 -23.49
CA PRO A 91 9.53 18.35 -23.11
C PRO A 91 9.87 19.34 -21.98
N ARG A 92 9.01 20.34 -21.74
CA ARG A 92 9.18 21.33 -20.67
C ARG A 92 8.60 20.87 -19.33
N LEU A 93 7.75 19.84 -19.31
CA LEU A 93 7.16 19.31 -18.08
C LEU A 93 8.06 18.24 -17.46
N ARG A 94 8.16 18.25 -16.15
CA ARG A 94 8.85 17.24 -15.36
C ARG A 94 7.82 16.23 -14.82
N PHE A 95 7.89 15.03 -15.32
CA PHE A 95 6.95 13.98 -14.96
C PHE A 95 7.52 13.03 -13.91
N VAL A 96 6.66 12.58 -12.99
CA VAL A 96 6.90 11.46 -12.08
C VAL A 96 5.79 10.43 -12.29
N TRP A 97 6.14 9.18 -12.53
CA TRP A 97 5.16 8.10 -12.61
C TRP A 97 4.74 7.67 -11.21
N LEU A 98 3.44 7.74 -10.90
CA LEU A 98 2.89 7.35 -9.61
C LEU A 98 2.26 5.97 -9.71
N MET A 99 2.56 5.09 -8.75
CA MET A 99 1.95 3.76 -8.67
C MET A 99 1.83 3.27 -7.22
N GLY A 100 0.94 2.30 -6.98
CA GLY A 100 0.87 1.58 -5.71
C GLY A 100 1.92 0.46 -5.62
N ALA A 101 2.22 0.01 -4.41
CA ALA A 101 3.15 -1.09 -4.14
C ALA A 101 2.75 -2.41 -4.82
N ASP A 102 1.44 -2.68 -4.96
CA ASP A 102 0.89 -3.81 -5.72
C ASP A 102 1.32 -3.78 -7.19
N ASN A 103 1.37 -2.60 -7.80
CA ASN A 103 1.86 -2.45 -9.17
C ASN A 103 3.37 -2.67 -9.27
N LEU A 104 4.18 -2.26 -8.28
CA LEU A 104 5.62 -2.52 -8.29
C LEU A 104 5.93 -4.02 -8.28
N ILE A 105 5.15 -4.82 -7.57
CA ILE A 105 5.27 -6.30 -7.60
C ILE A 105 4.97 -6.85 -8.99
N GLN A 106 3.91 -6.35 -9.63
CA GLN A 106 3.49 -6.79 -10.95
C GLN A 106 4.32 -6.18 -12.09
N PHE A 107 5.13 -5.17 -11.79
CA PHE A 107 5.86 -4.39 -12.78
C PHE A 107 6.73 -5.21 -13.73
N PRO A 108 7.43 -6.28 -13.29
CA PRO A 108 8.20 -7.16 -14.19
C PRO A 108 7.37 -7.84 -15.29
N HIS A 109 6.05 -7.93 -15.10
CA HIS A 109 5.14 -8.48 -16.13
C HIS A 109 4.67 -7.42 -17.13
N TRP A 110 4.97 -6.13 -16.89
CA TRP A 110 4.61 -5.08 -17.82
C TRP A 110 5.59 -5.07 -19.01
N GLN A 111 5.05 -4.93 -20.20
CA GLN A 111 5.87 -4.91 -21.38
C GLN A 111 6.90 -3.78 -21.34
N ARG A 112 8.17 -4.10 -21.56
CA ARG A 112 9.29 -3.14 -21.53
C ARG A 112 9.40 -2.34 -20.24
N TRP A 113 9.09 -2.95 -19.11
CA TRP A 113 9.07 -2.29 -17.80
C TRP A 113 10.39 -1.61 -17.41
N ASN A 114 11.53 -2.17 -17.84
CA ASN A 114 12.85 -1.57 -17.61
C ASN A 114 12.97 -0.18 -18.28
N GLU A 115 12.34 -0.01 -19.45
CA GLU A 115 12.37 1.26 -20.17
C GLU A 115 11.55 2.34 -19.44
N ILE A 116 10.51 1.96 -18.72
CA ILE A 116 9.72 2.90 -17.92
C ILE A 116 10.60 3.52 -16.82
N PHE A 117 11.38 2.70 -16.10
CA PHE A 117 12.36 3.19 -15.12
C PHE A 117 13.43 4.09 -15.73
N GLY A 118 13.88 3.78 -16.94
CA GLY A 118 14.87 4.59 -17.67
C GLY A 118 14.30 5.86 -18.32
N THR A 119 12.97 5.97 -18.41
CA THR A 119 12.32 7.10 -19.08
C THR A 119 11.82 8.17 -18.11
N MET A 120 11.33 7.77 -16.94
CA MET A 120 10.64 8.67 -16.01
C MET A 120 10.91 8.27 -14.56
N PRO A 121 11.18 9.24 -13.65
CA PRO A 121 11.25 8.95 -12.23
C PRO A 121 9.94 8.34 -11.71
N ILE A 122 10.03 7.46 -10.70
CA ILE A 122 8.89 6.70 -10.20
C ILE A 122 8.69 6.95 -8.72
N ALA A 123 7.46 7.24 -8.31
CA ALA A 123 7.05 7.26 -6.91
C ALA A 123 6.08 6.11 -6.64
N VAL A 124 6.47 5.27 -5.69
CA VAL A 124 5.69 4.11 -5.26
C VAL A 124 5.08 4.41 -3.90
N PHE A 125 3.78 4.24 -3.79
CA PHE A 125 3.04 4.44 -2.56
C PHE A 125 2.63 3.09 -2.00
N ASP A 126 2.80 2.96 -0.70
CA ASP A 126 2.45 1.75 0.02
C ASP A 126 0.98 1.39 -0.15
N ARG A 127 0.69 0.10 0.01
CA ARG A 127 -0.67 -0.43 0.09
C ARG A 127 -0.71 -1.52 1.15
N PRO A 128 -1.86 -1.68 1.86
CA PRO A 128 -2.02 -2.77 2.81
C PRO A 128 -1.54 -4.09 2.20
N SER A 129 -0.71 -4.83 2.92
CA SER A 129 -0.23 -6.16 2.53
C SER A 129 0.86 -6.25 1.46
N TYR A 130 1.35 -5.12 0.91
CA TYR A 130 2.23 -5.18 -0.26
C TYR A 130 3.65 -4.65 -0.03
N SER A 131 3.93 -3.90 1.06
CA SER A 131 5.18 -3.18 1.28
C SER A 131 6.43 -4.05 1.19
N LEU A 132 6.51 -5.08 2.01
CA LEU A 132 7.67 -5.98 2.07
C LEU A 132 7.85 -6.75 0.77
N ARG A 133 6.76 -7.29 0.22
CA ARG A 133 6.79 -8.01 -1.06
C ARG A 133 7.20 -7.12 -2.22
N ALA A 134 6.77 -5.85 -2.22
CA ALA A 134 7.14 -4.87 -3.24
C ALA A 134 8.64 -4.55 -3.18
N LEU A 135 9.18 -4.29 -1.98
CA LEU A 135 10.58 -3.95 -1.78
C LEU A 135 11.53 -5.14 -1.97
N SER A 136 11.09 -6.35 -1.71
CA SER A 136 11.83 -7.58 -2.00
C SER A 136 11.68 -8.07 -3.45
N GLY A 137 10.79 -7.45 -4.22
CA GLY A 137 10.46 -7.84 -5.59
C GLY A 137 11.58 -7.57 -6.60
N ILE A 138 11.45 -8.16 -7.80
CA ILE A 138 12.44 -8.09 -8.89
C ILE A 138 12.74 -6.63 -9.29
N ALA A 139 11.69 -5.81 -9.44
CA ALA A 139 11.84 -4.42 -9.86
C ALA A 139 12.61 -3.59 -8.83
N ALA A 140 12.24 -3.71 -7.55
CA ALA A 140 12.91 -3.00 -6.45
C ALA A 140 14.38 -3.41 -6.31
N LYS A 141 14.69 -4.71 -6.41
CA LYS A 141 16.07 -5.22 -6.36
C LYS A 141 16.90 -4.74 -7.52
N ARG A 142 16.35 -4.80 -8.75
CA ARG A 142 17.08 -4.36 -9.97
C ARG A 142 17.46 -2.89 -9.91
N PHE A 143 16.57 -2.03 -9.40
CA PHE A 143 16.78 -0.59 -9.31
C PHE A 143 17.13 -0.10 -7.90
N ALA A 144 17.59 -0.99 -7.01
CA ALA A 144 17.88 -0.66 -5.60
C ALA A 144 18.84 0.52 -5.44
N ARG A 145 19.89 0.61 -6.29
CA ARG A 145 20.89 1.69 -6.27
C ARG A 145 20.31 3.06 -6.65
N HIS A 146 19.18 3.09 -7.32
CA HIS A 146 18.50 4.31 -7.79
C HIS A 146 17.35 4.73 -6.88
N ARG A 147 17.15 4.00 -5.77
CA ARG A 147 16.16 4.36 -4.76
C ARG A 147 16.69 5.52 -3.93
N ILE A 148 15.94 6.62 -3.93
CA ILE A 148 16.25 7.77 -3.08
C ILE A 148 15.51 7.67 -1.75
N ARG A 149 16.02 8.42 -0.75
CA ARG A 149 15.37 8.51 0.56
C ARG A 149 14.09 9.33 0.47
N PHE A 150 13.14 9.02 1.31
CA PHE A 150 11.89 9.78 1.46
C PHE A 150 12.15 11.29 1.69
N THR A 151 13.15 11.65 2.49
CA THR A 151 13.52 13.05 2.78
C THR A 151 13.95 13.83 1.55
N ALA A 152 14.40 13.15 0.49
CA ALA A 152 14.78 13.76 -0.78
C ALA A 152 13.66 13.72 -1.85
N ALA A 153 12.46 13.24 -1.50
CA ALA A 153 11.37 12.98 -2.43
C ALA A 153 10.93 14.21 -3.23
N ARG A 154 10.98 15.41 -2.65
CA ARG A 154 10.64 16.67 -3.36
C ARG A 154 11.51 16.93 -4.58
N ARG A 155 12.74 16.40 -4.60
CA ARG A 155 13.67 16.54 -5.72
C ARG A 155 13.46 15.50 -6.81
N LEU A 156 12.57 14.51 -6.61
CA LEU A 156 12.40 13.39 -7.53
C LEU A 156 12.09 13.84 -8.95
N ALA A 157 11.22 14.83 -9.12
CA ALA A 157 10.84 15.38 -10.43
C ALA A 157 12.00 16.04 -11.19
N GLU A 158 13.08 16.41 -10.49
CA GLU A 158 14.28 17.05 -11.04
C GLU A 158 15.37 16.02 -11.38
N MET A 159 15.23 14.80 -10.91
CA MET A 159 16.24 13.76 -11.06
C MET A 159 16.20 13.13 -12.46
N GLN A 160 17.36 12.77 -12.96
CA GLN A 160 17.45 11.97 -14.19
C GLN A 160 17.05 10.53 -13.88
N PRO A 161 16.20 9.91 -14.72
CA PRO A 161 15.91 8.48 -14.59
C PRO A 161 17.18 7.63 -14.89
N PRO A 162 17.29 6.45 -14.29
CA PRO A 162 16.37 5.87 -13.33
C PRO A 162 16.50 6.50 -11.93
N ALA A 163 15.41 6.94 -11.35
CA ALA A 163 15.32 7.41 -9.97
C ALA A 163 13.94 7.02 -9.41
N TRP A 164 13.88 6.58 -8.16
CA TRP A 164 12.60 6.23 -7.58
C TRP A 164 12.59 6.35 -6.06
N VAL A 165 11.39 6.53 -5.50
CA VAL A 165 11.15 6.62 -4.06
C VAL A 165 10.02 5.68 -3.67
N PHE A 166 10.09 5.12 -2.48
CA PHE A 166 9.01 4.36 -1.85
C PHE A 166 8.48 5.14 -0.66
N PHE A 167 7.18 5.37 -0.63
CA PHE A 167 6.48 6.04 0.44
C PHE A 167 5.79 5.00 1.31
N HIS A 168 6.24 4.87 2.55
CA HIS A 168 5.45 4.22 3.59
C HIS A 168 4.36 5.19 4.02
N THR A 169 3.18 5.04 3.50
CA THR A 169 2.05 5.97 3.72
C THR A 169 0.97 5.31 4.54
N PRO A 170 0.10 6.11 5.23
CA PRO A 170 -1.11 5.56 5.82
C PRO A 170 -1.90 4.78 4.77
N LEU A 171 -2.22 3.55 5.13
CA LEU A 171 -2.79 2.60 4.19
C LEU A 171 -4.29 2.88 4.02
N ASP A 172 -4.75 3.12 2.80
CA ASP A 172 -6.17 3.15 2.47
C ASP A 172 -6.58 1.76 1.95
N ALA A 173 -7.37 1.04 2.74
CA ALA A 173 -7.83 -0.31 2.42
C ALA A 173 -8.80 -0.38 1.24
N ARG A 174 -9.29 0.76 0.75
CA ARG A 174 -10.21 0.81 -0.40
C ARG A 174 -9.52 0.41 -1.69
N SER A 175 -9.99 -0.66 -2.30
CA SER A 175 -9.53 -1.13 -3.61
C SER A 175 -10.72 -1.31 -4.56
N ALA A 176 -10.48 -1.18 -5.86
CA ALA A 176 -11.52 -1.41 -6.86
C ALA A 176 -12.11 -2.84 -6.79
N THR A 177 -11.29 -3.81 -6.39
CA THR A 177 -11.73 -5.21 -6.24
C THR A 177 -12.71 -5.35 -5.07
N ARG A 178 -12.39 -4.76 -3.91
CA ARG A 178 -13.26 -4.78 -2.73
C ARG A 178 -14.59 -4.06 -3.00
N ILE A 179 -14.55 -2.90 -3.62
CA ILE A 179 -15.77 -2.14 -3.98
C ILE A 179 -16.66 -2.93 -4.95
N ARG A 180 -16.06 -3.70 -5.88
CA ARG A 180 -16.85 -4.56 -6.78
C ARG A 180 -17.45 -5.77 -6.08
N SER A 181 -16.72 -6.43 -5.16
CA SER A 181 -17.27 -7.53 -4.36
C SER A 181 -18.44 -7.07 -3.50
N GLU A 182 -18.28 -5.96 -2.77
CA GLU A 182 -19.34 -5.38 -1.93
C GLU A 182 -20.59 -5.00 -2.75
N ARG A 183 -20.45 -4.52 -3.99
CA ARG A 183 -21.59 -4.24 -4.88
C ARG A 183 -22.26 -5.50 -5.41
N ASN A 184 -21.49 -6.56 -5.71
CA ASN A 184 -22.05 -7.84 -6.14
C ASN A 184 -22.80 -8.52 -4.98
N ASP A 185 -22.26 -8.50 -3.78
CA ASP A 185 -22.91 -9.05 -2.59
C ASP A 185 -24.21 -8.30 -2.27
N SER A 186 -24.21 -6.97 -2.42
CA SER A 186 -25.42 -6.15 -2.24
C SER A 186 -26.47 -6.42 -3.32
N MET A 187 -26.09 -6.70 -4.58
CA MET A 187 -27.02 -7.09 -5.63
C MET A 187 -27.59 -8.50 -5.41
N LEU A 188 -26.77 -9.44 -4.91
CA LEU A 188 -27.21 -10.79 -4.58
C LEU A 188 -28.18 -10.82 -3.38
N GLN A 189 -27.96 -9.98 -2.38
CA GLN A 189 -28.86 -9.84 -1.22
C GLN A 189 -30.24 -9.27 -1.59
N THR A 190 -30.35 -8.50 -2.66
CA THR A 190 -31.64 -7.94 -3.13
C THR A 190 -32.47 -8.95 -3.94
N LEU A 191 -31.94 -10.11 -4.27
CA LEU A 191 -32.60 -11.13 -5.12
C LEU A 191 -32.92 -12.44 -4.39
N THR A 192 -32.63 -12.55 -3.08
CA THR A 192 -32.84 -13.82 -2.38
C THR A 192 -33.45 -13.56 -1.00
N GLU A 193 -34.78 -13.68 -0.87
CA GLU A 193 -35.43 -14.10 0.36
C GLU A 193 -35.69 -15.63 0.32
N PRO A 194 -35.95 -16.30 1.47
CA PRO A 194 -35.10 -17.41 1.88
C PRO A 194 -35.76 -18.78 1.65
N GLN A 195 -34.96 -19.79 1.35
CA GLN A 195 -35.32 -21.16 1.72
C GLN A 195 -34.09 -21.91 2.23
N SER A 196 -34.26 -22.42 3.43
CA SER A 196 -33.39 -23.34 4.14
C SER A 196 -33.06 -24.57 3.30
N GLU A 197 -31.80 -25.00 3.30
CA GLU A 197 -31.46 -26.39 3.54
C GLU A 197 -29.91 -26.58 3.67
N LEU A 198 -29.56 -27.45 4.58
CA LEU A 198 -28.21 -27.91 4.93
C LEU A 198 -27.48 -28.48 3.73
N SER A 199 -26.21 -28.13 3.53
CA SER A 199 -25.24 -29.05 2.91
C SER A 199 -23.83 -28.73 3.33
N THR A 200 -23.31 -29.61 4.15
CA THR A 200 -21.94 -30.13 4.32
C THR A 200 -20.79 -29.24 3.85
N VAL A 201 -20.21 -28.51 4.79
CA VAL A 201 -18.92 -27.85 4.63
C VAL A 201 -17.81 -28.89 4.78
N THR A 202 -17.08 -29.16 3.71
CA THR A 202 -15.80 -29.91 3.77
C THR A 202 -14.76 -29.01 4.44
N THR A 203 -14.47 -29.31 5.68
CA THR A 203 -13.49 -28.64 6.52
C THR A 203 -12.08 -28.89 5.98
N LEU A 204 -11.48 -27.87 5.33
CA LEU A 204 -10.04 -27.81 5.18
C LEU A 204 -9.43 -27.49 6.55
N LYS A 205 -8.69 -28.43 7.11
CA LYS A 205 -7.97 -28.28 8.38
C LYS A 205 -7.09 -27.02 8.36
N PRO A 206 -7.20 -26.13 9.37
CA PRO A 206 -6.20 -25.07 9.54
C PRO A 206 -4.86 -25.73 9.93
N ARG A 207 -3.78 -25.26 9.30
CA ARG A 207 -2.42 -25.57 9.74
C ARG A 207 -2.21 -24.86 11.08
N THR A 208 -2.43 -25.54 12.16
CA THR A 208 -2.06 -25.13 13.51
C THR A 208 -0.53 -25.11 13.61
N SER A 209 0.07 -23.94 13.50
CA SER A 209 1.43 -23.71 13.97
C SER A 209 1.36 -23.45 15.46
N SER A 210 1.91 -24.32 16.27
CA SER A 210 1.92 -24.29 17.73
C SER A 210 2.87 -23.23 18.32
N LEU A 211 3.48 -22.37 17.50
CA LEU A 211 4.44 -21.34 17.91
C LEU A 211 3.84 -19.93 18.00
N GLN A 212 2.60 -19.73 17.59
CA GLN A 212 1.96 -18.42 17.47
C GLN A 212 1.78 -17.66 18.79
N PRO A 213 1.23 -18.25 19.88
CA PRO A 213 1.05 -17.54 21.14
C PRO A 213 2.40 -17.17 21.78
N GLU A 214 3.42 -18.01 21.65
CA GLU A 214 4.74 -17.76 22.23
C GLU A 214 5.48 -16.57 21.59
N LEU A 215 5.32 -16.34 20.27
CA LEU A 215 6.00 -15.26 19.57
C LEU A 215 5.36 -13.90 19.88
N LEU A 216 4.04 -13.83 19.96
CA LEU A 216 3.31 -12.65 20.37
C LEU A 216 3.63 -12.29 21.83
N GLU A 217 3.58 -13.26 22.73
CA GLU A 217 3.87 -13.07 24.15
C GLU A 217 5.31 -12.59 24.36
N LEU A 218 6.29 -13.20 23.70
CA LEU A 218 7.68 -12.75 23.73
C LEU A 218 7.84 -11.32 23.21
N THR A 219 7.09 -10.95 22.18
CA THR A 219 7.08 -9.59 21.62
C THR A 219 6.55 -8.59 22.64
N LEU A 220 5.39 -8.88 23.25
CA LEU A 220 4.77 -8.00 24.24
C LEU A 220 5.64 -7.85 25.48
N GLN A 221 6.20 -8.94 25.99
CA GLN A 221 7.12 -8.92 27.15
C GLN A 221 8.37 -8.08 26.84
N THR A 222 8.98 -8.26 25.65
CA THR A 222 10.18 -7.47 25.26
C THR A 222 9.88 -5.98 25.16
N LEU A 223 8.67 -5.61 24.69
CA LEU A 223 8.24 -4.21 24.64
C LEU A 223 7.98 -3.62 26.02
N GLU A 224 7.41 -4.40 26.93
CA GLU A 224 7.17 -4.00 28.33
C GLU A 224 8.50 -3.78 29.07
N ASP A 225 9.43 -4.73 28.97
CA ASP A 225 10.78 -4.64 29.55
C ASP A 225 11.55 -3.42 29.01
N GLY A 226 11.36 -3.11 27.72
CA GLY A 226 11.92 -1.92 27.05
C GLY A 226 11.18 -0.63 27.36
N LYS A 227 10.13 -0.64 28.17
CA LYS A 227 9.28 0.51 28.53
C LYS A 227 8.70 1.21 27.31
N ALA A 228 8.21 0.41 26.34
CA ALA A 228 7.46 0.93 25.23
C ALA A 228 6.12 1.51 25.72
N GLU A 229 5.67 2.58 25.07
CA GLU A 229 4.41 3.25 25.40
C GLU A 229 3.30 2.84 24.43
N ASP A 230 2.05 2.89 24.91
CA ASP A 230 0.84 2.67 24.12
C ASP A 230 0.92 1.38 23.27
N VAL A 231 1.28 0.26 23.90
CA VAL A 231 1.38 -1.02 23.20
C VAL A 231 -0.02 -1.54 22.88
N VAL A 232 -0.32 -1.75 21.59
CA VAL A 232 -1.58 -2.29 21.09
C VAL A 232 -1.29 -3.54 20.27
N ALA A 233 -1.93 -4.65 20.62
CA ALA A 233 -1.90 -5.88 19.82
C ALA A 233 -3.24 -6.07 19.11
N ILE A 234 -3.18 -6.31 17.81
CA ILE A 234 -4.34 -6.49 16.94
C ILE A 234 -4.30 -7.89 16.37
N ASP A 235 -5.36 -8.65 16.56
CA ASP A 235 -5.54 -9.97 15.93
C ASP A 235 -5.92 -9.79 14.46
N LEU A 236 -5.13 -10.40 13.59
CA LEU A 236 -5.28 -10.39 12.13
C LEU A 236 -5.73 -11.72 11.56
N VAL A 237 -5.90 -12.75 12.39
CA VAL A 237 -6.30 -14.10 11.95
C VAL A 237 -7.62 -14.03 11.19
N GLY A 238 -7.65 -14.58 9.98
CA GLY A 238 -8.83 -14.54 9.11
C GLY A 238 -9.13 -13.18 8.45
N LYS A 239 -8.40 -12.12 8.80
CA LYS A 239 -8.58 -10.76 8.24
C LYS A 239 -7.55 -10.43 7.17
N THR A 240 -6.37 -11.04 7.27
CA THR A 240 -5.28 -10.86 6.30
C THR A 240 -4.41 -12.11 6.24
N THR A 241 -3.63 -12.22 5.17
CA THR A 241 -2.66 -13.32 4.97
C THR A 241 -1.21 -12.91 5.26
N ILE A 242 -1.00 -11.72 5.85
CA ILE A 242 0.35 -11.17 6.05
C ILE A 242 0.98 -11.69 7.31
N ALA A 243 0.22 -11.68 8.40
CA ALA A 243 0.61 -12.14 9.72
C ALA A 243 -0.66 -12.48 10.50
N ASP A 244 -0.51 -13.19 11.60
CA ASP A 244 -1.62 -13.50 12.50
C ASP A 244 -1.86 -12.39 13.51
N HIS A 245 -0.81 -11.62 13.84
CA HIS A 245 -0.91 -10.50 14.78
C HIS A 245 -0.12 -9.27 14.30
N MET A 246 -0.62 -8.09 14.65
CA MET A 246 0.10 -6.84 14.51
C MET A 246 0.27 -6.20 15.88
N VAL A 247 1.49 -5.79 16.20
CA VAL A 247 1.78 -5.07 17.44
C VAL A 247 2.24 -3.66 17.07
N ILE A 248 1.62 -2.66 17.68
CA ILE A 248 1.94 -1.25 17.50
C ILE A 248 2.38 -0.71 18.86
N ALA A 249 3.54 -0.06 18.91
CA ALA A 249 4.06 0.52 20.13
C ALA A 249 4.80 1.84 19.87
N SER A 250 4.94 2.67 20.90
CA SER A 250 5.65 3.95 20.81
C SER A 250 6.91 3.96 21.65
N GLY A 251 7.93 4.68 21.16
CA GLY A 251 9.09 5.10 21.94
C GLY A 251 9.16 6.62 21.97
N ARG A 252 9.45 7.21 23.14
CA ARG A 252 9.48 8.67 23.37
C ARG A 252 10.45 9.43 22.48
N SER A 253 11.43 8.73 21.93
CA SER A 253 12.47 9.31 21.07
C SER A 253 12.94 8.30 20.03
N SER A 254 13.58 8.79 18.94
CA SER A 254 14.21 7.90 17.96
C SER A 254 15.24 6.96 18.59
N ARG A 255 15.94 7.41 19.63
CA ARG A 255 16.90 6.56 20.38
C ARG A 255 16.19 5.39 21.07
N GLN A 256 15.05 5.64 21.71
CA GLN A 256 14.28 4.57 22.36
C GLN A 256 13.67 3.63 21.33
N VAL A 257 13.10 4.15 20.21
CA VAL A 257 12.61 3.32 19.12
C VAL A 257 13.70 2.37 18.60
N LEU A 258 14.93 2.87 18.46
CA LEU A 258 16.06 2.03 18.04
C LEU A 258 16.45 1.00 19.11
N ALA A 259 16.47 1.38 20.39
CA ALA A 259 16.76 0.45 21.48
C ALA A 259 15.72 -0.67 21.57
N LEU A 260 14.42 -0.33 21.47
CA LEU A 260 13.33 -1.31 21.39
C LEU A 260 13.50 -2.25 20.20
N THR A 261 13.92 -1.70 19.05
CA THR A 261 14.21 -2.50 17.86
C THR A 261 15.33 -3.50 18.11
N GLU A 262 16.41 -3.10 18.78
CA GLU A 262 17.54 -3.99 19.10
C GLU A 262 17.16 -5.08 20.10
N HIS A 263 16.35 -4.76 21.10
CA HIS A 263 15.83 -5.75 22.06
C HIS A 263 14.95 -6.79 21.35
N LEU A 264 14.03 -6.36 20.52
CA LEU A 264 13.18 -7.25 19.73
C LEU A 264 13.98 -8.08 18.72
N GLU A 265 14.97 -7.48 18.06
CA GLU A 265 15.86 -8.20 17.15
C GLU A 265 16.60 -9.33 17.89
N ALA A 266 17.16 -9.04 19.07
CA ALA A 266 17.86 -10.03 19.88
C ALA A 266 16.94 -11.14 20.40
N ALA A 267 15.71 -10.81 20.79
CA ALA A 267 14.75 -11.78 21.32
C ALA A 267 14.17 -12.67 20.21
N LEU A 268 13.70 -12.06 19.10
CA LEU A 268 12.94 -12.76 18.06
C LEU A 268 13.81 -13.50 17.06
N SER A 269 15.02 -13.02 16.75
CA SER A 269 15.93 -13.69 15.80
C SER A 269 16.34 -15.12 16.20
N ARG A 270 16.20 -15.46 17.47
CA ARG A 270 16.44 -16.82 17.99
C ARG A 270 15.28 -17.77 17.74
N ARG A 271 14.10 -17.25 17.44
CA ARG A 271 12.85 -18.02 17.28
C ARG A 271 12.37 -18.08 15.85
N THR A 272 12.57 -17.00 15.10
CA THR A 272 12.09 -16.91 13.70
C THR A 272 13.03 -16.04 12.88
N ARG A 273 12.85 -16.14 11.56
CA ARG A 273 13.53 -15.22 10.63
C ARG A 273 12.83 -13.87 10.67
N ILE A 274 13.57 -12.81 10.96
CA ILE A 274 13.04 -11.46 11.01
C ILE A 274 13.57 -10.60 9.87
N SER A 275 12.77 -9.60 9.48
CA SER A 275 13.17 -8.52 8.58
C SER A 275 12.88 -7.19 9.24
N ILE A 276 13.84 -6.25 9.22
CA ILE A 276 13.71 -4.95 9.89
C ILE A 276 13.88 -3.85 8.86
N GLU A 277 12.93 -2.91 8.86
CA GLU A 277 12.94 -1.71 8.01
C GLU A 277 12.81 -0.44 8.87
N GLY A 278 13.35 0.69 8.37
CA GLY A 278 13.24 1.99 9.06
C GLY A 278 14.26 2.24 10.17
N LYS A 279 15.09 1.27 10.55
CA LYS A 279 16.09 1.38 11.65
C LYS A 279 17.03 2.61 11.54
N ARG A 280 17.20 3.15 10.34
CA ARG A 280 18.16 4.25 10.12
C ARG A 280 17.69 5.62 10.64
N LEU A 281 16.39 5.90 10.64
CA LEU A 281 15.80 7.17 11.06
C LEU A 281 15.25 7.10 12.48
N GLY A 282 14.79 5.93 12.92
CA GLY A 282 14.23 5.71 14.24
C GLY A 282 12.90 6.44 14.48
N ASP A 283 12.26 6.97 13.43
CA ASP A 283 10.95 7.62 13.56
C ASP A 283 9.81 6.62 13.43
N TRP A 284 10.03 5.60 12.63
CA TRP A 284 9.18 4.43 12.47
C TRP A 284 10.03 3.24 12.04
N VAL A 285 9.95 2.17 12.82
CA VAL A 285 10.61 0.89 12.50
C VAL A 285 9.53 -0.18 12.34
N LEU A 286 9.65 -0.97 11.28
CA LEU A 286 8.85 -2.14 11.00
C LEU A 286 9.71 -3.39 11.21
N ILE A 287 9.20 -4.34 12.00
CA ILE A 287 9.80 -5.65 12.18
C ILE A 287 8.79 -6.69 11.70
N ASP A 288 9.16 -7.47 10.70
CA ASP A 288 8.43 -8.64 10.24
C ASP A 288 9.05 -9.88 10.85
N ALA A 289 8.31 -10.55 11.70
CA ALA A 289 8.69 -11.78 12.37
C ALA A 289 7.86 -12.99 11.89
N GLY A 290 7.28 -12.91 10.68
CA GLY A 290 6.44 -13.95 10.09
C GLY A 290 5.00 -13.83 10.57
N ASP A 291 4.65 -14.51 11.66
CA ASP A 291 3.28 -14.51 12.21
C ASP A 291 2.96 -13.24 13.01
N VAL A 292 3.98 -12.44 13.37
CA VAL A 292 3.82 -11.16 14.08
C VAL A 292 4.51 -10.05 13.31
N ILE A 293 3.78 -8.97 13.02
CA ILE A 293 4.32 -7.72 12.49
C ILE A 293 4.33 -6.67 13.59
N ILE A 294 5.46 -5.97 13.77
CA ILE A 294 5.63 -5.01 14.84
C ILE A 294 5.95 -3.65 14.24
N HIS A 295 5.19 -2.64 14.64
CA HIS A 295 5.40 -1.24 14.31
C HIS A 295 5.84 -0.47 15.54
N LEU A 296 7.05 0.09 15.51
CA LEU A 296 7.57 0.96 16.54
C LEU A 296 7.60 2.40 16.02
N PHE A 297 6.91 3.29 16.70
CA PHE A 297 6.77 4.68 16.29
C PHE A 297 7.33 5.67 17.31
N ARG A 298 7.71 6.84 16.83
CA ARG A 298 7.66 8.05 17.66
C ARG A 298 6.20 8.52 17.79
N PRO A 299 5.80 9.17 18.91
CA PRO A 299 4.42 9.60 19.12
C PRO A 299 3.86 10.46 17.99
N ASP A 300 4.62 11.45 17.50
CA ASP A 300 4.21 12.32 16.39
C ASP A 300 3.98 11.53 15.11
N THR A 301 4.87 10.56 14.85
CA THR A 301 4.80 9.69 13.66
C THR A 301 3.60 8.74 13.76
N ARG A 302 3.35 8.17 14.96
CA ARG A 302 2.19 7.30 15.20
C ARG A 302 0.87 8.03 14.97
N THR A 303 0.73 9.23 15.54
CA THR A 303 -0.45 10.07 15.33
C THR A 303 -0.66 10.40 13.85
N TYR A 304 0.43 10.64 13.12
CA TYR A 304 0.37 10.93 11.69
C TYR A 304 -0.08 9.72 10.87
N TYR A 305 0.42 8.51 11.17
CA TYR A 305 0.08 7.28 10.43
C TYR A 305 -1.23 6.66 10.91
N ASN A 306 -1.55 6.77 12.19
CA ASN A 306 -2.78 6.30 12.84
C ASN A 306 -3.22 4.91 12.35
N LEU A 307 -2.31 3.92 12.49
CA LEU A 307 -2.57 2.55 12.04
C LEU A 307 -3.73 1.89 12.79
N GLU A 308 -3.91 2.24 14.06
CA GLU A 308 -4.99 1.71 14.90
C GLU A 308 -6.37 2.02 14.34
N LYS A 309 -6.57 3.25 13.85
CA LYS A 309 -7.86 3.64 13.25
C LYS A 309 -8.19 2.83 12.01
N MET A 310 -7.17 2.38 11.30
CA MET A 310 -7.31 1.59 10.10
C MET A 310 -7.78 0.16 10.39
N TRP A 311 -7.37 -0.36 11.56
CA TRP A 311 -7.72 -1.68 12.05
C TRP A 311 -8.75 -1.62 13.18
N GLY A 312 -9.20 -0.41 13.58
CA GLY A 312 -10.07 -0.14 14.72
C GLY A 312 -11.48 -0.68 14.58
N GLU A 313 -11.98 -0.96 13.38
CA GLU A 313 -13.21 -1.73 13.16
C GLU A 313 -13.09 -3.19 13.68
N PHE A 314 -11.89 -3.59 14.08
CA PHE A 314 -11.54 -4.93 14.57
C PHE A 314 -11.09 -4.94 16.04
N LEU A 315 -11.10 -3.79 16.72
CA LEU A 315 -10.88 -3.73 18.16
C LEU A 315 -12.23 -4.00 18.85
N PRO A 316 -12.30 -4.89 19.85
CA PRO A 316 -13.49 -4.99 20.70
C PRO A 316 -13.70 -3.64 21.40
N ASP A 317 -14.95 -3.21 21.47
CA ASP A 317 -15.34 -1.93 22.07
C ASP A 317 -14.64 -1.72 23.43
N SER A 318 -13.86 -0.64 23.55
CA SER A 318 -13.06 -0.31 24.74
C SER A 318 -13.91 0.31 25.88
N GLU A 319 -15.21 -0.04 26.00
CA GLU A 319 -16.11 0.46 27.05
C GLU A 319 -16.30 -0.48 28.26
N ALA A 320 -15.56 -1.59 28.34
CA ALA A 320 -15.76 -2.57 29.42
C ALA A 320 -14.68 -2.59 30.51
N VAL A 321 -13.77 -1.63 30.60
CA VAL A 321 -12.79 -1.57 31.71
C VAL A 321 -12.74 -0.15 32.30
N ARG A 322 -13.86 0.31 32.84
CA ARG A 322 -13.92 1.34 33.89
C ARG A 322 -15.13 1.05 34.77
N GLN A 323 -14.98 0.11 35.68
CA GLN A 323 -15.66 0.06 36.97
C GLN A 323 -14.72 -0.52 38.02
#